data_7e76b0b481bea869beac1b516e61626a
#
_entry.id   7e76b0b481bea869beac1b516e61626a
#
_cell.length_a   1.000
_cell.length_b   1.000
_cell.length_c   1.000
_cell.angle_alpha   90.00
_cell.angle_beta   90.00
_cell.angle_gamma   90.00
#
_symmetry.space_group_name_H-M   'P 1'
#
loop_
_entity.id
_entity.type
_entity.pdbx_description
1 polymer ?
#
loop_
_entity_poly.entity_id
_entity_poly.type
_entity_poly.pdbx_seq_one_letter_code
_entity_poly.pdbx_strand_id
1 'polypeptide(L)'
;MDRTPFHLTESAPANDDAAKPRKRSSARKAQEARILDAAETLFAQYGYNGASIEAIAEQAGLSKQNMLYYFPSKENLYRHVLKNVLDLWVEKMTLFEQAGDDPASKLRSYILGKLELSQLRPNGSKIFANEIINGAPYIKDYLLQKLLPKLDADIALVKEWIANGLMDPIDPHHLFFSIWAATQTYADFSTQIALVLRKDSLDTGDFDAAGAFLTHTILKGTGLTK
;
A
#
# COMPACT_ATOMS: atom_id res chain seq x y z
N MET A 1 -14.87 -79.29 22.07
CA MET A 1 -15.33 -78.98 20.70
C MET A 1 -16.42 -77.95 20.91
N ASP A 2 -16.07 -76.69 20.86
CA ASP A 2 -17.05 -75.62 21.00
C ASP A 2 -16.72 -74.51 20.03
N ARG A 3 -17.65 -74.23 19.14
CA ARG A 3 -17.53 -73.19 18.10
C ARG A 3 -18.44 -72.05 18.47
N THR A 4 -17.86 -70.95 18.87
CA THR A 4 -18.57 -69.67 19.06
C THR A 4 -18.55 -68.84 17.76
N PRO A 5 -19.66 -68.24 17.33
CA PRO A 5 -19.72 -67.46 16.07
C PRO A 5 -19.29 -66.01 16.29
N PHE A 6 -18.59 -65.50 15.29
CA PHE A 6 -18.17 -64.10 15.18
C PHE A 6 -19.39 -63.16 15.02
N HIS A 7 -19.51 -62.15 15.86
CA HIS A 7 -20.40 -61.03 15.66
C HIS A 7 -19.68 -59.91 14.85
N LEU A 8 -20.27 -59.61 13.71
CA LEU A 8 -19.94 -58.44 12.91
C LEU A 8 -20.54 -57.18 13.57
N THR A 9 -19.72 -56.24 14.04
CA THR A 9 -20.18 -54.93 14.49
C THR A 9 -20.23 -54.02 13.25
N GLU A 10 -21.41 -53.52 12.97
CA GLU A 10 -21.71 -52.44 12.03
C GLU A 10 -20.92 -51.18 12.38
N SER A 11 -20.16 -50.68 11.40
CA SER A 11 -19.50 -49.37 11.50
C SER A 11 -20.54 -48.26 11.28
N ALA A 12 -20.64 -47.36 12.24
CA ALA A 12 -21.41 -46.12 12.16
C ALA A 12 -20.88 -45.18 11.05
N PRO A 13 -21.74 -44.38 10.41
CA PRO A 13 -21.33 -43.48 9.33
C PRO A 13 -20.47 -42.33 9.89
N ALA A 14 -19.38 -42.04 9.20
CA ALA A 14 -18.50 -40.91 9.44
C ALA A 14 -19.30 -39.61 9.27
N ASN A 15 -19.29 -38.78 10.30
CA ASN A 15 -19.92 -37.48 10.32
C ASN A 15 -19.07 -36.49 9.52
N ASP A 16 -19.60 -36.04 8.39
CA ASP A 16 -18.97 -35.13 7.43
C ASP A 16 -19.21 -33.66 7.90
N ASP A 17 -18.39 -33.17 8.82
CA ASP A 17 -18.47 -31.79 9.34
C ASP A 17 -17.12 -31.02 9.28
N ALA A 18 -16.35 -31.24 8.18
CA ALA A 18 -15.05 -30.58 7.98
C ALA A 18 -15.11 -29.25 7.21
N ALA A 19 -16.31 -28.70 6.90
CA ALA A 19 -16.45 -27.53 6.00
C ALA A 19 -16.57 -26.17 6.69
N LYS A 20 -16.57 -26.06 8.02
CA LYS A 20 -16.85 -24.80 8.75
C LYS A 20 -15.68 -23.82 8.98
N PRO A 21 -14.39 -24.19 9.04
CA PRO A 21 -13.32 -23.21 9.35
C PRO A 21 -13.02 -22.23 8.20
N ARG A 22 -13.14 -22.65 6.95
CA ARG A 22 -12.76 -21.84 5.76
C ARG A 22 -13.71 -20.67 5.48
N LYS A 23 -15.03 -20.85 5.66
CA LYS A 23 -16.05 -19.79 5.47
C LYS A 23 -15.97 -18.70 6.55
N ARG A 24 -15.73 -19.05 7.80
CA ARG A 24 -15.56 -18.08 8.90
C ARG A 24 -14.33 -17.21 8.73
N SER A 25 -13.22 -17.77 8.24
CA SER A 25 -11.98 -17.03 7.96
C SER A 25 -12.17 -16.02 6.81
N SER A 26 -12.88 -16.37 5.73
CA SER A 26 -13.13 -15.46 4.60
C SER A 26 -14.08 -14.31 4.96
N ALA A 27 -15.16 -14.60 5.70
CA ALA A 27 -16.11 -13.58 6.16
C ALA A 27 -15.45 -12.60 7.14
N ARG A 28 -14.57 -13.08 8.03
CA ARG A 28 -13.78 -12.23 8.94
C ARG A 28 -12.87 -11.29 8.17
N LYS A 29 -12.10 -11.80 7.20
CA LYS A 29 -11.22 -10.99 6.36
C LYS A 29 -11.98 -9.93 5.56
N ALA A 30 -13.14 -10.30 4.99
CA ALA A 30 -13.99 -9.34 4.28
C ALA A 30 -14.49 -8.22 5.20
N GLN A 31 -14.84 -8.56 6.45
CA GLN A 31 -15.26 -7.55 7.41
C GLN A 31 -14.11 -6.65 7.87
N GLU A 32 -12.91 -7.21 8.13
CA GLU A 32 -11.70 -6.44 8.44
C GLU A 32 -11.37 -5.46 7.28
N ALA A 33 -11.47 -5.91 6.02
CA ALA A 33 -11.24 -5.05 4.85
C ALA A 33 -12.24 -3.88 4.79
N ARG A 34 -13.53 -4.12 5.05
CA ARG A 34 -14.55 -3.05 5.10
C ARG A 34 -14.27 -2.02 6.19
N ILE A 35 -13.84 -2.47 7.38
CA ILE A 35 -13.46 -1.58 8.48
C ILE A 35 -12.25 -0.73 8.09
N LEU A 36 -11.23 -1.35 7.50
CA LEU A 36 -10.02 -0.66 7.07
C LEU A 36 -10.30 0.38 5.97
N ASP A 37 -11.18 0.09 5.02
CA ASP A 37 -11.58 1.02 3.96
C ASP A 37 -12.34 2.23 4.52
N ALA A 38 -13.32 2.00 5.41
CA ALA A 38 -14.02 3.07 6.12
C ALA A 38 -13.07 3.93 6.96
N ALA A 39 -12.14 3.28 7.67
CA ALA A 39 -11.13 3.95 8.48
C ALA A 39 -10.17 4.78 7.62
N GLU A 40 -9.69 4.25 6.49
CA GLU A 40 -8.85 4.98 5.54
C GLU A 40 -9.55 6.25 5.06
N THR A 41 -10.81 6.15 4.67
CA THR A 41 -11.59 7.32 4.23
C THR A 41 -11.69 8.41 5.32
N LEU A 42 -12.07 8.03 6.52
CA LEU A 42 -12.26 9.01 7.61
C LEU A 42 -10.94 9.55 8.16
N PHE A 43 -9.88 8.74 8.24
CA PHE A 43 -8.58 9.25 8.63
C PHE A 43 -7.96 10.17 7.57
N ALA A 44 -8.18 9.92 6.28
CA ALA A 44 -7.75 10.83 5.22
C ALA A 44 -8.46 12.19 5.29
N GLN A 45 -9.76 12.18 5.63
CA GLN A 45 -10.59 13.38 5.68
C GLN A 45 -10.38 14.21 6.94
N TYR A 46 -10.30 13.57 8.12
CA TYR A 46 -10.35 14.25 9.42
C TYR A 46 -9.04 14.14 10.22
N GLY A 47 -8.06 13.41 9.69
CA GLY A 47 -6.83 13.06 10.40
C GLY A 47 -7.07 12.06 11.54
N TYR A 48 -5.96 11.66 12.19
CA TYR A 48 -6.05 10.73 13.33
C TYR A 48 -6.93 11.31 14.46
N ASN A 49 -6.74 12.55 14.83
CA ASN A 49 -7.45 13.15 15.99
C ASN A 49 -8.94 13.39 15.69
N GLY A 50 -9.29 13.82 14.48
CA GLY A 50 -10.67 14.18 14.11
C GLY A 50 -11.58 13.01 13.82
N ALA A 51 -11.07 11.88 13.35
CA ALA A 51 -11.87 10.68 13.11
C ALA A 51 -12.26 9.99 14.42
N SER A 52 -13.54 9.59 14.58
CA SER A 52 -14.01 8.82 15.73
C SER A 52 -14.24 7.35 15.41
N ILE A 53 -14.09 6.50 16.43
CA ILE A 53 -14.37 5.07 16.32
C ILE A 53 -15.86 4.82 15.97
N GLU A 54 -16.75 5.66 16.51
CA GLU A 54 -18.18 5.61 16.24
C GLU A 54 -18.49 5.88 14.76
N ALA A 55 -17.92 6.96 14.19
CA ALA A 55 -18.13 7.30 12.79
C ALA A 55 -17.55 6.23 11.83
N ILE A 56 -16.39 5.66 12.17
CA ILE A 56 -15.79 4.58 11.39
C ILE A 56 -16.65 3.31 11.45
N ALA A 57 -17.18 2.96 12.64
CA ALA A 57 -18.06 1.81 12.79
C ALA A 57 -19.35 1.98 11.98
N GLU A 58 -19.97 3.16 12.06
CA GLU A 58 -21.17 3.50 11.30
C GLU A 58 -20.93 3.39 9.79
N GLN A 59 -19.84 3.97 9.28
CA GLN A 59 -19.46 3.88 7.86
C GLN A 59 -19.17 2.45 7.41
N ALA A 60 -18.61 1.61 8.30
CA ALA A 60 -18.39 0.18 8.04
C ALA A 60 -19.66 -0.68 8.18
N GLY A 61 -20.80 -0.08 8.57
CA GLY A 61 -22.06 -0.79 8.81
C GLY A 61 -22.02 -1.71 10.04
N LEU A 62 -21.32 -1.29 11.10
CA LEU A 62 -21.14 -2.02 12.35
C LEU A 62 -21.51 -1.18 13.57
N SER A 63 -21.84 -1.87 14.68
CA SER A 63 -21.81 -1.21 15.99
C SER A 63 -20.36 -0.97 16.43
N LYS A 64 -20.14 0.05 17.27
CA LYS A 64 -18.85 0.32 17.91
C LYS A 64 -18.27 -0.94 18.58
N GLN A 65 -19.10 -1.68 19.30
CA GLN A 65 -18.69 -2.88 20.02
C GLN A 65 -18.19 -3.97 19.05
N ASN A 66 -18.89 -4.19 17.94
CA ASN A 66 -18.48 -5.14 16.91
C ASN A 66 -17.20 -4.72 16.24
N MET A 67 -17.00 -3.43 15.97
CA MET A 67 -15.74 -2.94 15.39
C MET A 67 -14.57 -3.14 16.37
N LEU A 68 -14.73 -2.85 17.67
CA LEU A 68 -13.69 -3.04 18.68
C LEU A 68 -13.32 -4.51 18.90
N TYR A 69 -14.17 -5.46 18.51
CA TYR A 69 -13.81 -6.88 18.45
C TYR A 69 -12.73 -7.17 17.40
N TYR A 70 -12.73 -6.44 16.27
CA TYR A 70 -11.74 -6.58 15.22
C TYR A 70 -10.47 -5.73 15.49
N PHE A 71 -10.68 -4.50 15.91
CA PHE A 71 -9.62 -3.53 16.18
C PHE A 71 -9.85 -2.91 17.57
N PRO A 72 -9.11 -3.35 18.58
CA PRO A 72 -9.42 -3.06 19.99
C PRO A 72 -9.25 -1.58 20.39
N SER A 73 -8.62 -0.76 19.54
CA SER A 73 -8.47 0.67 19.77
C SER A 73 -8.36 1.44 18.45
N LYS A 74 -8.59 2.76 18.50
CA LYS A 74 -8.36 3.68 17.37
C LYS A 74 -6.92 3.65 16.90
N GLU A 75 -5.97 3.60 17.83
CA GLU A 75 -4.55 3.50 17.51
C GLU A 75 -4.22 2.19 16.78
N ASN A 76 -4.74 1.06 17.28
CA ASN A 76 -4.55 -0.23 16.62
C ASN A 76 -5.10 -0.21 15.19
N LEU A 77 -6.30 0.32 14.99
CA LEU A 77 -6.91 0.47 13.68
C LEU A 77 -6.07 1.38 12.76
N TYR A 78 -5.60 2.53 13.26
CA TYR A 78 -4.79 3.48 12.50
C TYR A 78 -3.46 2.86 12.06
N ARG A 79 -2.77 2.13 12.96
CA ARG A 79 -1.54 1.40 12.62
C ARG A 79 -1.77 0.35 11.53
N HIS A 80 -2.92 -0.34 11.53
CA HIS A 80 -3.27 -1.29 10.47
C HIS A 80 -3.54 -0.61 9.13
N VAL A 81 -4.22 0.54 9.12
CA VAL A 81 -4.43 1.33 7.91
C VAL A 81 -3.09 1.78 7.34
N LEU A 82 -2.21 2.38 8.14
CA LEU A 82 -0.87 2.81 7.71
C LEU A 82 -0.03 1.64 7.19
N LYS A 83 -0.07 0.51 7.90
CA LYS A 83 0.64 -0.70 7.46
C LYS A 83 0.17 -1.17 6.08
N ASN A 84 -1.14 -1.22 5.83
CA ASN A 84 -1.68 -1.62 4.53
C ASN A 84 -1.21 -0.69 3.40
N VAL A 85 -1.18 0.61 3.63
CA VAL A 85 -0.66 1.59 2.67
C VAL A 85 0.82 1.34 2.37
N LEU A 86 1.61 1.14 3.43
CA LEU A 86 3.05 0.92 3.30
C LEU A 86 3.39 -0.43 2.67
N ASP A 87 2.65 -1.50 2.98
CA ASP A 87 2.84 -2.81 2.35
C ASP A 87 2.68 -2.72 0.82
N LEU A 88 1.68 -1.98 0.32
CA LEU A 88 1.48 -1.72 -1.11
C LEU A 88 2.65 -0.91 -1.71
N TRP A 89 3.19 0.07 -0.99
CA TRP A 89 4.32 0.85 -1.46
C TRP A 89 5.60 0.03 -1.53
N VAL A 90 5.87 -0.78 -0.51
CA VAL A 90 7.01 -1.70 -0.49
C VAL A 90 6.90 -2.73 -1.61
N GLU A 91 5.69 -3.22 -1.91
CA GLU A 91 5.44 -4.11 -3.05
C GLU A 91 5.82 -3.42 -4.38
N LYS A 92 5.45 -2.14 -4.57
CA LYS A 92 5.86 -1.40 -5.78
C LYS A 92 7.37 -1.16 -5.89
N MET A 93 8.10 -1.04 -4.78
CA MET A 93 9.57 -1.04 -4.80
C MET A 93 10.14 -2.38 -5.31
N THR A 94 9.45 -3.50 -5.05
CA THR A 94 9.86 -4.81 -5.60
C THR A 94 9.80 -4.83 -7.13
N LEU A 95 8.91 -4.07 -7.77
CA LEU A 95 8.88 -3.94 -9.23
C LEU A 95 10.15 -3.27 -9.77
N PHE A 96 10.79 -2.38 -9.02
CA PHE A 96 12.08 -1.81 -9.39
C PHE A 96 13.18 -2.87 -9.49
N GLU A 97 13.19 -3.86 -8.59
CA GLU A 97 14.12 -4.98 -8.65
C GLU A 97 13.84 -5.95 -9.82
N GLN A 98 12.56 -6.17 -10.15
CA GLN A 98 12.13 -7.18 -11.11
C GLN A 98 12.09 -6.71 -12.58
N ALA A 99 11.99 -5.40 -12.83
CA ALA A 99 11.89 -4.84 -14.18
C ALA A 99 13.21 -4.94 -14.91
N GLY A 100 13.49 -6.01 -15.70
CA GLY A 100 14.64 -6.19 -16.60
C GLY A 100 16.00 -5.62 -16.12
N ASP A 101 17.03 -5.67 -16.89
CA ASP A 101 18.36 -5.15 -16.50
C ASP A 101 18.59 -3.69 -16.95
N ASP A 102 17.70 -3.12 -17.76
CA ASP A 102 17.82 -1.76 -18.29
C ASP A 102 17.40 -0.70 -17.24
N PRO A 103 18.31 0.21 -16.84
CA PRO A 103 18.02 1.25 -15.85
C PRO A 103 16.83 2.14 -16.21
N ALA A 104 16.67 2.50 -17.48
CA ALA A 104 15.57 3.36 -17.94
C ALA A 104 14.20 2.65 -17.76
N SER A 105 14.12 1.37 -18.09
CA SER A 105 12.92 0.56 -17.92
C SER A 105 12.56 0.39 -16.45
N LYS A 106 13.54 0.16 -15.57
CA LYS A 106 13.35 0.06 -14.12
C LYS A 106 12.79 1.36 -13.52
N LEU A 107 13.42 2.49 -13.81
CA LEU A 107 12.96 3.81 -13.33
C LEU A 107 11.57 4.15 -13.87
N ARG A 108 11.32 3.90 -15.16
CA ARG A 108 9.99 4.09 -15.76
C ARG A 108 8.92 3.29 -15.01
N SER A 109 9.14 2.01 -14.80
CA SER A 109 8.19 1.12 -14.11
C SER A 109 7.94 1.59 -12.67
N TYR A 110 8.97 2.05 -11.97
CA TYR A 110 8.85 2.57 -10.62
C TYR A 110 8.03 3.86 -10.56
N ILE A 111 8.32 4.84 -11.44
CA ILE A 111 7.58 6.11 -11.52
C ILE A 111 6.10 5.85 -11.82
N LEU A 112 5.81 5.04 -12.84
CA LEU A 112 4.43 4.71 -13.21
C LEU A 112 3.70 3.94 -12.13
N GLY A 113 4.35 2.98 -11.47
CA GLY A 113 3.77 2.25 -10.34
C GLY A 113 3.47 3.14 -9.13
N LYS A 114 4.30 4.15 -8.86
CA LYS A 114 4.03 5.15 -7.82
C LYS A 114 2.85 6.05 -8.17
N LEU A 115 2.74 6.50 -9.41
CA LEU A 115 1.59 7.29 -9.90
C LEU A 115 0.30 6.48 -9.87
N GLU A 116 0.34 5.20 -10.28
CA GLU A 116 -0.80 4.30 -10.18
C GLU A 116 -1.34 4.20 -8.74
N LEU A 117 -0.47 4.08 -7.74
CA LEU A 117 -0.88 4.09 -6.34
C LEU A 117 -1.49 5.43 -5.92
N SER A 118 -0.93 6.55 -6.39
CA SER A 118 -1.50 7.88 -6.13
C SER A 118 -2.90 8.04 -6.73
N GLN A 119 -3.17 7.41 -7.87
CA GLN A 119 -4.48 7.38 -8.52
C GLN A 119 -5.47 6.44 -7.79
N LEU A 120 -5.04 5.22 -7.48
CA LEU A 120 -5.92 4.19 -6.96
C LEU A 120 -6.16 4.30 -5.44
N ARG A 121 -5.20 4.85 -4.70
CA ARG A 121 -5.23 4.93 -3.23
C ARG A 121 -4.87 6.34 -2.72
N PRO A 122 -5.56 7.41 -3.19
CA PRO A 122 -5.23 8.79 -2.80
C PRO A 122 -5.41 9.02 -1.30
N ASN A 123 -6.39 8.36 -0.65
CA ASN A 123 -6.60 8.47 0.79
C ASN A 123 -5.42 7.88 1.57
N GLY A 124 -4.90 6.73 1.15
CA GLY A 124 -3.72 6.13 1.74
C GLY A 124 -2.50 7.06 1.69
N SER A 125 -2.26 7.71 0.54
CA SER A 125 -1.20 8.71 0.41
C SER A 125 -1.35 9.87 1.40
N LYS A 126 -2.55 10.46 1.50
CA LYS A 126 -2.86 11.58 2.42
C LYS A 126 -2.64 11.20 3.89
N ILE A 127 -3.07 9.99 4.30
CA ILE A 127 -2.86 9.51 5.67
C ILE A 127 -1.36 9.39 5.96
N PHE A 128 -0.61 8.80 5.04
CA PHE A 128 0.83 8.66 5.18
C PHE A 128 1.52 10.02 5.24
N ALA A 129 1.19 10.95 4.34
CA ALA A 129 1.74 12.30 4.34
C ALA A 129 1.49 13.00 5.68
N ASN A 130 0.26 12.93 6.22
CA ASN A 130 -0.08 13.48 7.54
C ASN A 130 0.74 12.82 8.65
N GLU A 131 0.92 11.52 8.62
CA GLU A 131 1.72 10.79 9.62
C GLU A 131 3.19 11.25 9.60
N ILE A 132 3.79 11.38 8.40
CA ILE A 132 5.18 11.84 8.25
C ILE A 132 5.34 13.30 8.69
N ILE A 133 4.43 14.21 8.31
CA ILE A 133 4.45 15.63 8.71
C ILE A 133 4.42 15.76 10.22
N ASN A 134 3.72 14.87 10.93
CA ASN A 134 3.63 14.84 12.37
C ASN A 134 4.77 14.06 13.06
N GLY A 135 5.83 13.67 12.34
CA GLY A 135 7.01 13.01 12.89
C GLY A 135 6.92 11.47 12.97
N ALA A 136 5.97 10.87 12.27
CA ALA A 136 5.77 9.42 12.16
C ALA A 136 5.57 8.69 13.52
N PRO A 137 4.71 9.18 14.44
CA PRO A 137 4.60 8.63 15.79
C PRO A 137 4.14 7.17 15.80
N TYR A 138 3.43 6.70 14.77
CA TYR A 138 2.84 5.35 14.73
C TYR A 138 3.55 4.38 13.79
N ILE A 139 4.38 4.85 12.83
CA ILE A 139 4.99 3.99 11.80
C ILE A 139 6.51 4.03 11.73
N LYS A 140 7.17 4.81 12.58
CA LYS A 140 8.63 4.98 12.55
C LYS A 140 9.38 3.65 12.52
N ASP A 141 9.03 2.71 13.40
CA ASP A 141 9.67 1.40 13.48
C ASP A 141 9.44 0.57 12.20
N TYR A 142 8.25 0.66 11.61
CA TYR A 142 7.97 0.00 10.34
C TYR A 142 8.83 0.57 9.22
N LEU A 143 8.97 1.89 9.13
CA LEU A 143 9.84 2.54 8.14
C LEU A 143 11.28 2.08 8.29
N LEU A 144 11.81 2.07 9.50
CA LEU A 144 13.18 1.63 9.79
C LEU A 144 13.42 0.16 9.45
N GLN A 145 12.45 -0.71 9.70
CA GLN A 145 12.62 -2.16 9.56
C GLN A 145 12.26 -2.69 8.17
N LYS A 146 11.40 -2.02 7.43
CA LYS A 146 10.86 -2.51 6.15
C LYS A 146 11.22 -1.63 4.96
N LEU A 147 11.04 -0.31 5.09
CA LEU A 147 11.28 0.60 3.98
C LEU A 147 12.78 0.87 3.77
N LEU A 148 13.53 1.19 4.84
CA LEU A 148 14.93 1.56 4.71
C LEU A 148 15.80 0.46 4.10
N PRO A 149 15.75 -0.82 4.51
CA PRO A 149 16.57 -1.85 3.89
C PRO A 149 16.30 -2.02 2.38
N LYS A 150 15.05 -1.78 1.97
CA LYS A 150 14.65 -1.82 0.57
C LYS A 150 15.24 -0.66 -0.21
N LEU A 151 15.12 0.55 0.35
CA LEU A 151 15.69 1.76 -0.22
C LEU A 151 17.22 1.67 -0.33
N ASP A 152 17.89 1.11 0.67
CA ASP A 152 19.34 0.92 0.65
C ASP A 152 19.77 0.01 -0.51
N ALA A 153 19.01 -1.05 -0.79
CA ALA A 153 19.25 -1.93 -1.94
C ALA A 153 19.06 -1.18 -3.28
N ASP A 154 17.97 -0.39 -3.40
CA ASP A 154 17.70 0.40 -4.60
C ASP A 154 18.79 1.48 -4.81
N ILE A 155 19.26 2.13 -3.75
CA ILE A 155 20.36 3.08 -3.79
C ILE A 155 21.67 2.42 -4.24
N ALA A 156 21.98 1.22 -3.74
CA ALA A 156 23.15 0.45 -4.13
C ALA A 156 23.13 0.13 -5.63
N LEU A 157 21.97 -0.27 -6.16
CA LEU A 157 21.77 -0.56 -7.57
C LEU A 157 21.99 0.70 -8.44
N VAL A 158 21.46 1.86 -8.05
CA VAL A 158 21.69 3.12 -8.77
C VAL A 158 23.16 3.52 -8.75
N LYS A 159 23.84 3.34 -7.62
CA LYS A 159 25.30 3.58 -7.53
C LYS A 159 26.10 2.67 -8.48
N GLU A 160 25.68 1.41 -8.62
CA GLU A 160 26.28 0.48 -9.58
C GLU A 160 26.08 0.95 -11.03
N TRP A 161 24.90 1.41 -11.41
CA TRP A 161 24.65 1.97 -12.74
C TRP A 161 25.55 3.16 -13.05
N ILE A 162 25.71 4.07 -12.08
CA ILE A 162 26.61 5.24 -12.22
C ILE A 162 28.05 4.77 -12.38
N ALA A 163 28.53 3.84 -11.55
CA ALA A 163 29.89 3.32 -11.61
C ALA A 163 30.19 2.62 -12.94
N ASN A 164 29.20 1.97 -13.54
CA ASN A 164 29.31 1.31 -14.84
C ASN A 164 29.10 2.26 -16.06
N GLY A 165 28.88 3.55 -15.82
CA GLY A 165 28.63 4.54 -16.88
C GLY A 165 27.29 4.39 -17.60
N LEU A 166 26.35 3.67 -17.00
CA LEU A 166 25.00 3.48 -17.53
C LEU A 166 24.07 4.66 -17.20
N MET A 167 24.45 5.49 -16.24
CA MET A 167 23.67 6.61 -15.71
C MET A 167 24.61 7.77 -15.37
N ASP A 168 24.15 9.00 -15.55
CA ASP A 168 24.93 10.18 -15.18
C ASP A 168 25.16 10.24 -13.65
N PRO A 169 26.27 10.83 -13.19
CA PRO A 169 26.55 11.00 -11.77
C PRO A 169 25.50 11.89 -11.09
N ILE A 170 24.72 11.29 -10.20
CA ILE A 170 23.70 11.96 -9.38
C ILE A 170 23.74 11.41 -7.94
N ASP A 171 23.10 12.09 -6.99
CA ASP A 171 22.85 11.54 -5.67
C ASP A 171 21.58 10.65 -5.72
N PRO A 172 21.69 9.32 -5.46
CA PRO A 172 20.54 8.42 -5.51
C PRO A 172 19.46 8.76 -4.49
N HIS A 173 19.79 9.30 -3.30
CA HIS A 173 18.78 9.70 -2.31
C HIS A 173 17.89 10.81 -2.87
N HIS A 174 18.49 11.84 -3.47
CA HIS A 174 17.75 12.95 -4.07
C HIS A 174 16.93 12.51 -5.29
N LEU A 175 17.38 11.50 -6.03
CA LEU A 175 16.59 10.88 -7.08
C LEU A 175 15.28 10.29 -6.52
N PHE A 176 15.37 9.43 -5.49
CA PHE A 176 14.19 8.83 -4.88
C PHE A 176 13.28 9.86 -4.20
N PHE A 177 13.84 10.84 -3.49
CA PHE A 177 13.05 11.93 -2.90
C PHE A 177 12.28 12.72 -3.95
N SER A 178 12.92 13.01 -5.10
CA SER A 178 12.28 13.71 -6.22
C SER A 178 11.16 12.89 -6.85
N ILE A 179 11.38 11.58 -7.05
CA ILE A 179 10.34 10.68 -7.57
C ILE A 179 9.15 10.61 -6.59
N TRP A 180 9.40 10.45 -5.30
CA TRP A 180 8.34 10.40 -4.29
C TRP A 180 7.53 11.69 -4.25
N ALA A 181 8.19 12.83 -4.13
CA ALA A 181 7.53 14.12 -4.11
C ALA A 181 6.70 14.37 -5.37
N ALA A 182 7.25 14.09 -6.55
CA ALA A 182 6.59 14.32 -7.82
C ALA A 182 5.39 13.39 -8.06
N THR A 183 5.46 12.14 -7.62
CA THR A 183 4.36 11.17 -7.82
C THR A 183 3.26 11.31 -6.77
N GLN A 184 3.61 11.51 -5.48
CA GLN A 184 2.65 11.65 -4.40
C GLN A 184 1.84 12.96 -4.47
N THR A 185 2.38 14.01 -5.07
CA THR A 185 1.70 15.31 -5.21
C THR A 185 0.33 15.17 -5.90
N TYR A 186 0.16 14.21 -6.81
CA TYR A 186 -1.11 13.98 -7.51
C TYR A 186 -2.20 13.37 -6.62
N ALA A 187 -1.83 12.77 -5.49
CA ALA A 187 -2.78 12.34 -4.46
C ALA A 187 -2.92 13.40 -3.37
N ASP A 188 -1.80 13.84 -2.79
CA ASP A 188 -1.77 14.68 -1.58
C ASP A 188 -2.29 16.08 -1.85
N PHE A 189 -1.97 16.64 -3.03
CA PHE A 189 -2.37 17.97 -3.49
C PHE A 189 -3.34 17.92 -4.69
N SER A 190 -4.10 16.84 -4.83
CA SER A 190 -5.06 16.64 -5.94
C SER A 190 -6.01 17.81 -6.14
N THR A 191 -6.50 18.40 -5.05
CA THR A 191 -7.38 19.58 -5.11
C THR A 191 -6.68 20.79 -5.75
N GLN A 192 -5.44 21.07 -5.36
CA GLN A 192 -4.68 22.18 -5.95
C GLN A 192 -4.44 21.96 -7.44
N ILE A 193 -4.06 20.73 -7.82
CA ILE A 193 -3.79 20.40 -9.23
C ILE A 193 -5.09 20.51 -10.05
N ALA A 194 -6.21 19.96 -9.57
CA ALA A 194 -7.49 20.07 -10.24
C ALA A 194 -7.91 21.53 -10.46
N LEU A 195 -7.77 22.39 -9.44
CA LEU A 195 -8.05 23.83 -9.55
C LEU A 195 -7.17 24.51 -10.61
N VAL A 196 -5.87 24.19 -10.67
CA VAL A 196 -4.94 24.75 -11.68
C VAL A 196 -5.34 24.27 -13.07
N LEU A 197 -5.76 23.01 -13.22
CA LEU A 197 -6.23 22.43 -14.47
C LEU A 197 -7.68 22.84 -14.83
N ARG A 198 -8.37 23.60 -13.94
CA ARG A 198 -9.77 24.02 -14.09
C ARG A 198 -10.73 22.83 -14.23
N LYS A 199 -10.51 21.79 -13.42
CA LYS A 199 -11.32 20.57 -13.35
C LYS A 199 -11.89 20.40 -11.94
N ASP A 200 -12.97 19.64 -11.82
CA ASP A 200 -13.55 19.27 -10.52
C ASP A 200 -12.69 18.19 -9.80
N SER A 201 -12.09 17.29 -10.58
CA SER A 201 -11.22 16.23 -10.11
C SER A 201 -10.24 15.79 -11.20
N LEU A 202 -9.15 15.11 -10.80
CA LEU A 202 -8.20 14.49 -11.73
C LEU A 202 -8.81 13.22 -12.33
N ASP A 203 -8.59 13.03 -13.64
CA ASP A 203 -8.99 11.84 -14.37
C ASP A 203 -7.77 11.00 -14.81
N THR A 204 -8.01 9.85 -15.43
CA THR A 204 -6.95 8.94 -15.92
C THR A 204 -6.02 9.65 -16.90
N GLY A 205 -6.55 10.52 -17.77
CA GLY A 205 -5.72 11.26 -18.74
C GLY A 205 -4.72 12.21 -18.05
N ASP A 206 -5.07 12.79 -16.89
CA ASP A 206 -4.15 13.63 -16.11
C ASP A 206 -2.99 12.79 -15.54
N PHE A 207 -3.27 11.57 -15.04
CA PHE A 207 -2.24 10.66 -14.56
C PHE A 207 -1.37 10.11 -15.68
N ASP A 208 -1.92 9.83 -16.87
CA ASP A 208 -1.16 9.43 -18.06
C ASP A 208 -0.21 10.53 -18.50
N ALA A 209 -0.69 11.77 -18.57
CA ALA A 209 0.12 12.94 -18.89
C ALA A 209 1.21 13.19 -17.87
N ALA A 210 0.91 13.03 -16.56
CA ALA A 210 1.88 13.10 -15.48
C ALA A 210 2.95 12.02 -15.61
N GLY A 211 2.55 10.78 -15.90
CA GLY A 211 3.45 9.65 -16.10
C GLY A 211 4.43 9.87 -17.26
N ALA A 212 3.92 10.35 -18.40
CA ALA A 212 4.75 10.68 -19.55
C ALA A 212 5.75 11.81 -19.23
N PHE A 213 5.28 12.88 -18.59
CA PHE A 213 6.11 14.03 -18.23
C PHE A 213 7.19 13.65 -17.21
N LEU A 214 6.82 13.01 -16.09
CA LEU A 214 7.77 12.67 -15.04
C LEU A 214 8.80 11.65 -15.50
N THR A 215 8.36 10.65 -16.26
CA THR A 215 9.28 9.66 -16.84
C THR A 215 10.28 10.32 -17.76
N HIS A 216 9.82 11.16 -18.70
CA HIS A 216 10.71 11.89 -19.61
C HIS A 216 11.70 12.76 -18.84
N THR A 217 11.22 13.55 -17.88
CA THR A 217 12.04 14.51 -17.13
C THR A 217 13.10 13.79 -16.30
N ILE A 218 12.74 12.73 -15.58
CA ILE A 218 13.66 11.98 -14.72
C ILE A 218 14.69 11.22 -15.56
N LEU A 219 14.26 10.49 -16.61
CA LEU A 219 15.18 9.76 -17.46
C LEU A 219 16.15 10.68 -18.18
N LYS A 220 15.70 11.84 -18.67
CA LYS A 220 16.58 12.84 -19.29
C LYS A 220 17.54 13.44 -18.27
N GLY A 221 17.07 13.79 -17.07
CA GLY A 221 17.88 14.36 -15.99
C GLY A 221 18.93 13.39 -15.42
N THR A 222 18.80 12.10 -15.72
CA THR A 222 19.72 11.03 -15.28
C THR A 222 20.58 10.46 -16.43
N GLY A 223 20.51 11.07 -17.63
CA GLY A 223 21.29 10.63 -18.80
C GLY A 223 20.80 9.33 -19.46
N LEU A 224 19.63 8.81 -19.05
CA LEU A 224 19.09 7.54 -19.54
C LEU A 224 18.27 7.68 -20.85
N THR A 225 18.03 8.88 -21.31
CA THR A 225 17.49 9.18 -22.64
C THR A 225 18.36 10.23 -23.31
N LYS A 226 18.77 9.95 -24.54
CA LYS A 226 19.46 10.91 -25.40
C LYS A 226 18.51 11.96 -25.95
#